data_7a46f544253959a246b4e723ec15072a
#
_entry.id   7a46f544253959a246b4e723ec15072a
#
_cell.length_a   1.000
_cell.length_b   1.000
_cell.length_c   1.000
_cell.angle_alpha   90.00
_cell.angle_beta   90.00
_cell.angle_gamma   90.00
#
_symmetry.space_group_name_H-M   'P 1'
#
loop_
_entity.id
_entity.type
_entity.pdbx_description
1 polymer ?
#
loop_
_entity_poly.entity_id
_entity_poly.type
_entity_poly.pdbx_seq_one_letter_code
_entity_poly.pdbx_strand_id
1 'polypeptide(L)'
;MKNFDTLLFDLDGTLTDSTEGIINCLEHAIKQMGFEVPEDTNKFLGPPIRQSFAEFLGMNDDQITEAVKIFRERYSTVGLFENRVYDGIPELLDRLRSAGKRLMIATSKPEVYAVRIADRFGMSPYFDIIGGAELDGSRDYKHEVIEYVLAKSGITDRSSVLMIGDRRQDVLGAHKTGLKCMGVLWGYGPVEELTQAGADYITRTPQSAADMLLRV
;
A
#
# COMPACT_ATOMS: atom_id res chain seq x y z
N MET A 1 -12.13 7.75 -19.63
CA MET A 1 -10.96 6.93 -19.19
C MET A 1 -11.06 5.58 -19.89
N LYS A 2 -9.95 4.86 -20.13
CA LYS A 2 -9.99 3.47 -20.62
C LYS A 2 -10.78 2.60 -19.64
N ASN A 3 -11.53 1.61 -20.14
CA ASN A 3 -12.19 0.64 -19.27
C ASN A 3 -11.14 -0.34 -18.69
N PHE A 4 -11.14 -0.50 -17.37
CA PHE A 4 -10.31 -1.46 -16.65
C PHE A 4 -11.22 -2.47 -15.97
N ASP A 5 -10.97 -3.75 -16.18
CA ASP A 5 -11.78 -4.83 -15.62
C ASP A 5 -11.21 -5.37 -14.31
N THR A 6 -9.91 -5.18 -14.12
CA THR A 6 -9.17 -5.59 -12.92
C THR A 6 -8.49 -4.39 -12.27
N LEU A 7 -8.65 -4.26 -10.97
CA LEU A 7 -8.13 -3.16 -10.18
C LEU A 7 -7.25 -3.72 -9.05
N LEU A 8 -5.98 -3.32 -9.03
CA LEU A 8 -5.04 -3.64 -7.97
C LEU A 8 -4.98 -2.44 -7.02
N PHE A 9 -5.23 -2.65 -5.75
CA PHE A 9 -5.17 -1.61 -4.74
C PHE A 9 -3.93 -1.77 -3.87
N ASP A 10 -3.25 -0.68 -3.56
CA ASP A 10 -2.42 -0.65 -2.36
C ASP A 10 -3.30 -0.66 -1.10
N LEU A 11 -2.71 -0.88 0.05
CA LEU A 11 -3.42 -0.96 1.32
C LEU A 11 -3.20 0.31 2.15
N ASP A 12 -1.98 0.52 2.65
CA ASP A 12 -1.66 1.65 3.52
C ASP A 12 -1.63 2.97 2.75
N GLY A 13 -2.42 3.95 3.16
CA GLY A 13 -2.58 5.22 2.44
C GLY A 13 -3.60 5.16 1.31
N THR A 14 -4.08 3.99 0.93
CA THR A 14 -5.04 3.82 -0.18
C THR A 14 -6.39 3.28 0.31
N LEU A 15 -6.42 2.13 0.96
CA LEU A 15 -7.62 1.54 1.56
C LEU A 15 -7.73 1.90 3.04
N THR A 16 -6.59 1.94 3.75
CA THR A 16 -6.54 2.19 5.20
C THR A 16 -5.53 3.27 5.55
N ASP A 17 -5.83 4.00 6.63
CA ASP A 17 -4.92 4.94 7.29
C ASP A 17 -4.24 4.24 8.47
N SER A 18 -3.04 3.74 8.23
CA SER A 18 -2.22 3.05 9.23
C SER A 18 -1.18 3.96 9.90
N THR A 19 -1.30 5.28 9.73
CA THR A 19 -0.35 6.28 10.25
C THR A 19 -0.04 6.07 11.72
N GLU A 20 -1.09 6.00 12.56
CA GLU A 20 -0.94 5.85 14.02
C GLU A 20 -0.13 4.59 14.38
N GLY A 21 -0.50 3.44 13.81
CA GLY A 21 0.16 2.17 14.12
C GLY A 21 1.60 2.10 13.65
N ILE A 22 1.89 2.64 12.47
CA ILE A 22 3.25 2.68 11.93
C ILE A 22 4.12 3.62 12.77
N ILE A 23 3.66 4.85 13.02
CA ILE A 23 4.43 5.84 13.77
C ILE A 23 4.68 5.39 15.21
N ASN A 24 3.67 4.90 15.93
CA ASN A 24 3.84 4.39 17.28
C ASN A 24 4.84 3.24 17.35
N CYS A 25 4.84 2.32 16.37
CA CYS A 25 5.80 1.21 16.33
C CYS A 25 7.19 1.68 15.94
N LEU A 26 7.29 2.64 15.02
CA LEU A 26 8.53 3.27 14.62
C LEU A 26 9.21 3.96 15.80
N GLU A 27 8.49 4.84 16.48
CA GLU A 27 9.01 5.55 17.65
C GLU A 27 9.44 4.60 18.76
N HIS A 28 8.64 3.54 18.99
CA HIS A 28 9.01 2.50 19.94
C HIS A 28 10.35 1.85 19.58
N ALA A 29 10.53 1.44 18.33
CA ALA A 29 11.76 0.81 17.87
C ALA A 29 12.96 1.78 17.95
N ILE A 30 12.81 3.02 17.50
CA ILE A 30 13.86 4.05 17.54
C ILE A 30 14.33 4.30 18.97
N LYS A 31 13.38 4.48 19.92
CA LYS A 31 13.68 4.70 21.35
C LYS A 31 14.39 3.50 21.98
N GLN A 32 13.95 2.27 21.68
CA GLN A 32 14.59 1.04 22.19
C GLN A 32 16.01 0.86 21.65
N MET A 33 16.29 1.32 20.44
CA MET A 33 17.61 1.31 19.83
C MET A 33 18.54 2.44 20.34
N GLY A 34 18.02 3.35 21.19
CA GLY A 34 18.78 4.48 21.74
C GLY A 34 18.99 5.64 20.75
N PHE A 35 18.21 5.71 19.69
CA PHE A 35 18.22 6.83 18.73
C PHE A 35 17.21 7.91 19.12
N GLU A 36 17.45 9.13 18.65
CA GLU A 36 16.46 10.21 18.75
C GLU A 36 15.39 10.03 17.67
N VAL A 37 14.12 10.24 18.07
CA VAL A 37 12.99 10.22 17.14
C VAL A 37 13.04 11.49 16.29
N PRO A 38 13.07 11.40 14.95
CA PRO A 38 13.03 12.58 14.10
C PRO A 38 11.76 13.41 14.28
N GLU A 39 11.85 14.73 14.14
CA GLU A 39 10.68 15.64 14.22
C GLU A 39 9.60 15.29 13.18
N ASP A 40 10.02 14.97 11.95
CA ASP A 40 9.12 14.50 10.90
C ASP A 40 9.23 12.97 10.74
N THR A 41 8.26 12.28 11.31
CA THR A 41 8.11 10.82 11.18
C THR A 41 7.27 10.41 9.97
N ASN A 42 6.55 11.34 9.32
CA ASN A 42 5.70 11.01 8.17
C ASN A 42 6.49 10.50 6.96
N LYS A 43 7.75 10.90 6.83
CA LYS A 43 8.65 10.39 5.77
C LYS A 43 8.85 8.87 5.78
N PHE A 44 8.55 8.20 6.91
CA PHE A 44 8.61 6.75 7.04
C PHE A 44 7.35 6.04 6.51
N LEU A 45 6.29 6.79 6.17
CA LEU A 45 5.06 6.23 5.64
C LEU A 45 5.19 5.95 4.14
N GLY A 46 5.01 4.70 3.75
CA GLY A 46 5.06 4.24 2.37
C GLY A 46 6.33 3.48 1.96
N PRO A 47 7.56 3.96 2.23
CA PRO A 47 8.76 3.18 1.93
C PRO A 47 8.86 1.91 2.79
N PRO A 48 9.58 0.86 2.31
CA PRO A 48 9.92 -0.30 3.13
C PRO A 48 10.67 0.12 4.40
N ILE A 49 10.29 -0.42 5.56
CA ILE A 49 10.82 0.01 6.86
C ILE A 49 12.35 -0.13 6.97
N ARG A 50 12.94 -1.17 6.35
CA ARG A 50 14.40 -1.36 6.33
C ARG A 50 15.11 -0.21 5.62
N GLN A 51 14.58 0.20 4.45
CA GLN A 51 15.10 1.34 3.70
C GLN A 51 14.99 2.63 4.52
N SER A 52 13.87 2.83 5.18
CA SER A 52 13.63 4.02 6.00
C SER A 52 14.62 4.14 7.17
N PHE A 53 14.92 3.05 7.86
CA PHE A 53 15.93 3.04 8.94
C PHE A 53 17.33 3.36 8.42
N ALA A 54 17.72 2.82 7.24
CA ALA A 54 18.99 3.15 6.61
C ALA A 54 19.06 4.62 6.20
N GLU A 55 18.06 5.08 5.44
CA GLU A 55 18.05 6.39 4.77
C GLU A 55 17.89 7.55 5.76
N PHE A 56 17.00 7.41 6.75
CA PHE A 56 16.60 8.51 7.62
C PHE A 56 17.30 8.52 8.98
N LEU A 57 17.87 7.39 9.41
CA LEU A 57 18.56 7.26 10.69
C LEU A 57 20.02 6.83 10.55
N GLY A 58 20.49 6.51 9.34
CA GLY A 58 21.86 6.09 9.10
C GLY A 58 22.24 4.78 9.80
N MET A 59 21.26 3.92 10.09
CA MET A 59 21.51 2.63 10.74
C MET A 59 22.29 1.68 9.82
N ASN A 60 23.24 0.94 10.37
CA ASN A 60 23.89 -0.17 9.68
C ASN A 60 23.00 -1.42 9.65
N ASP A 61 23.40 -2.46 8.91
CA ASP A 61 22.60 -3.67 8.67
C ASP A 61 22.21 -4.42 9.96
N ASP A 62 23.11 -4.50 10.95
CA ASP A 62 22.82 -5.14 12.24
C ASP A 62 21.79 -4.34 13.04
N GLN A 63 21.95 -3.02 13.08
CA GLN A 63 21.00 -2.11 13.74
C GLN A 63 19.63 -2.14 13.06
N ILE A 64 19.57 -2.15 11.73
CA ILE A 64 18.34 -2.28 10.95
C ILE A 64 17.65 -3.59 11.29
N THR A 65 18.40 -4.68 11.38
CA THR A 65 17.83 -6.00 11.66
C THR A 65 17.18 -6.03 13.04
N GLU A 66 17.83 -5.49 14.07
CA GLU A 66 17.25 -5.42 15.41
C GLU A 66 16.10 -4.41 15.50
N ALA A 67 16.21 -3.22 14.90
CA ALA A 67 15.15 -2.22 14.88
C ALA A 67 13.88 -2.76 14.19
N VAL A 68 14.02 -3.46 13.07
CA VAL A 68 12.89 -4.10 12.36
C VAL A 68 12.25 -5.19 13.24
N LYS A 69 13.03 -5.95 13.97
CA LYS A 69 12.49 -6.96 14.89
C LYS A 69 11.65 -6.30 15.99
N ILE A 70 12.17 -5.28 16.66
CA ILE A 70 11.46 -4.51 17.70
C ILE A 70 10.18 -3.89 17.13
N PHE A 71 10.27 -3.27 15.95
CA PHE A 71 9.11 -2.72 15.24
C PHE A 71 8.03 -3.79 15.02
N ARG A 72 8.42 -4.95 14.46
CA ARG A 72 7.50 -6.04 14.12
C ARG A 72 6.85 -6.69 15.35
N GLU A 73 7.57 -6.81 16.47
CA GLU A 73 7.03 -7.34 17.73
C GLU A 73 5.83 -6.51 18.20
N ARG A 74 5.94 -5.17 18.22
CA ARG A 74 4.83 -4.30 18.57
C ARG A 74 3.79 -4.25 17.45
N TYR A 75 4.23 -4.16 16.19
CA TYR A 75 3.33 -4.01 15.05
C TYR A 75 2.39 -5.21 14.92
N SER A 76 2.89 -6.43 15.03
CA SER A 76 2.09 -7.65 14.86
C SER A 76 1.02 -7.86 15.94
N THR A 77 1.12 -7.19 17.08
CA THR A 77 0.21 -7.36 18.22
C THR A 77 -0.71 -6.15 18.43
N VAL A 78 -0.18 -4.95 18.34
CA VAL A 78 -0.89 -3.70 18.64
C VAL A 78 -1.00 -2.81 17.40
N GLY A 79 0.12 -2.43 16.79
CA GLY A 79 0.17 -1.44 15.74
C GLY A 79 -0.63 -1.81 14.49
N LEU A 80 -0.78 -3.09 14.22
CA LEU A 80 -1.61 -3.59 13.12
C LEU A 80 -3.07 -3.10 13.22
N PHE A 81 -3.56 -2.90 14.43
CA PHE A 81 -4.95 -2.53 14.74
C PHE A 81 -5.12 -1.04 15.13
N GLU A 82 -4.02 -0.31 15.32
CA GLU A 82 -3.98 1.15 15.33
C GLU A 82 -4.10 1.66 13.88
N ASN A 83 -5.25 1.40 13.26
CA ASN A 83 -5.51 1.57 11.84
C ASN A 83 -7.01 1.80 11.61
N ARG A 84 -7.37 2.46 10.52
CA ARG A 84 -8.77 2.70 10.14
C ARG A 84 -8.95 2.65 8.62
N VAL A 85 -10.12 2.26 8.16
CA VAL A 85 -10.51 2.36 6.75
C VAL A 85 -10.78 3.82 6.42
N TYR A 86 -10.32 4.31 5.25
CA TYR A 86 -10.68 5.65 4.81
C TYR A 86 -12.17 5.77 4.51
N ASP A 87 -12.74 6.94 4.81
CA ASP A 87 -14.14 7.25 4.51
C ASP A 87 -14.41 7.09 3.00
N GLY A 88 -15.52 6.42 2.67
CA GLY A 88 -15.94 6.17 1.29
C GLY A 88 -15.28 4.96 0.61
N ILE A 89 -14.34 4.27 1.26
CA ILE A 89 -13.74 3.02 0.72
C ILE A 89 -14.76 1.88 0.67
N PRO A 90 -15.57 1.61 1.71
CA PRO A 90 -16.58 0.56 1.62
C PRO A 90 -17.53 0.76 0.42
N GLU A 91 -18.02 1.98 0.24
CA GLU A 91 -18.92 2.35 -0.87
C GLU A 91 -18.22 2.23 -2.24
N LEU A 92 -16.94 2.60 -2.32
CA LEU A 92 -16.14 2.42 -3.54
C LEU A 92 -16.05 0.93 -3.91
N LEU A 93 -15.68 0.06 -2.96
CA LEU A 93 -15.52 -1.37 -3.18
C LEU A 93 -16.85 -2.02 -3.57
N ASP A 94 -17.96 -1.68 -2.90
CA ASP A 94 -19.31 -2.15 -3.23
C ASP A 94 -19.72 -1.78 -4.66
N ARG A 95 -19.50 -0.53 -5.06
CA ARG A 95 -19.83 -0.04 -6.42
C ARG A 95 -19.03 -0.78 -7.49
N LEU A 96 -17.72 -0.97 -7.25
CA LEU A 96 -16.83 -1.66 -8.19
C LEU A 96 -17.20 -3.14 -8.33
N ARG A 97 -17.46 -3.84 -7.23
CA ARG A 97 -17.88 -5.25 -7.25
C ARG A 97 -19.24 -5.40 -7.92
N SER A 98 -20.20 -4.53 -7.62
CA SER A 98 -21.53 -4.54 -8.24
C SER A 98 -21.47 -4.29 -9.76
N ALA A 99 -20.47 -3.56 -10.24
CA ALA A 99 -20.18 -3.36 -11.65
C ALA A 99 -19.37 -4.50 -12.31
N GLY A 100 -19.13 -5.60 -11.58
CA GLY A 100 -18.42 -6.78 -12.10
C GLY A 100 -16.89 -6.63 -12.18
N LYS A 101 -16.30 -5.61 -11.53
CA LYS A 101 -14.84 -5.45 -11.51
C LYS A 101 -14.18 -6.52 -10.64
N ARG A 102 -13.04 -7.01 -11.07
CA ARG A 102 -12.15 -7.87 -10.26
C ARG A 102 -11.28 -6.96 -9.39
N LEU A 103 -11.25 -7.20 -8.08
CA LEU A 103 -10.47 -6.41 -7.14
C LEU A 103 -9.41 -7.28 -6.49
N MET A 104 -8.20 -6.76 -6.35
CA MET A 104 -7.08 -7.43 -5.70
C MET A 104 -6.29 -6.40 -4.88
N ILE A 105 -5.62 -6.85 -3.84
CA ILE A 105 -4.63 -6.05 -3.11
C ILE A 105 -3.25 -6.41 -3.62
N ALA A 106 -2.42 -5.38 -3.89
CA ALA A 106 -1.01 -5.50 -4.22
C ALA A 106 -0.22 -4.46 -3.41
N THR A 107 0.25 -4.84 -2.20
CA THR A 107 0.85 -3.91 -1.23
C THR A 107 2.27 -4.29 -0.85
N SER A 108 3.13 -3.29 -0.61
CA SER A 108 4.47 -3.50 -0.04
C SER A 108 4.44 -3.88 1.46
N LYS A 109 3.25 -3.87 2.09
CA LYS A 109 3.07 -4.46 3.41
C LYS A 109 3.21 -5.98 3.35
N PRO A 110 3.83 -6.64 4.34
CA PRO A 110 3.86 -8.10 4.41
C PRO A 110 2.46 -8.73 4.28
N GLU A 111 2.32 -9.74 3.39
CA GLU A 111 1.03 -10.36 3.04
C GLU A 111 0.27 -10.85 4.28
N VAL A 112 0.98 -11.45 5.24
CA VAL A 112 0.39 -11.92 6.50
C VAL A 112 -0.29 -10.80 7.29
N TYR A 113 0.22 -9.58 7.23
CA TYR A 113 -0.39 -8.42 7.88
C TYR A 113 -1.52 -7.83 7.04
N ALA A 114 -1.35 -7.78 5.73
CA ALA A 114 -2.38 -7.30 4.81
C ALA A 114 -3.68 -8.12 4.93
N VAL A 115 -3.56 -9.44 4.97
CA VAL A 115 -4.70 -10.35 5.18
C VAL A 115 -5.39 -10.05 6.52
N ARG A 116 -4.64 -9.96 7.63
CA ARG A 116 -5.21 -9.68 8.96
C ARG A 116 -5.93 -8.33 9.05
N ILE A 117 -5.42 -7.31 8.36
CA ILE A 117 -6.07 -5.99 8.26
C ILE A 117 -7.35 -6.11 7.45
N ALA A 118 -7.31 -6.73 6.27
CA ALA A 118 -8.48 -6.90 5.42
C ALA A 118 -9.59 -7.69 6.14
N ASP A 119 -9.25 -8.75 6.86
CA ASP A 119 -10.19 -9.53 7.67
C ASP A 119 -10.78 -8.71 8.80
N ARG A 120 -9.94 -7.98 9.53
CA ARG A 120 -10.37 -7.16 10.68
C ARG A 120 -11.40 -6.11 10.30
N PHE A 121 -11.25 -5.51 9.12
CA PHE A 121 -12.14 -4.46 8.63
C PHE A 121 -13.24 -4.96 7.67
N GLY A 122 -13.40 -6.28 7.54
CA GLY A 122 -14.42 -6.88 6.69
C GLY A 122 -14.22 -6.65 5.20
N MET A 123 -12.99 -6.33 4.77
CA MET A 123 -12.68 -6.04 3.38
C MET A 123 -12.32 -7.30 2.57
N SER A 124 -11.89 -8.40 3.21
CA SER A 124 -11.46 -9.63 2.51
C SER A 124 -12.46 -10.14 1.47
N PRO A 125 -13.79 -10.12 1.70
CA PRO A 125 -14.75 -10.59 0.71
C PRO A 125 -14.78 -9.81 -0.62
N TYR A 126 -14.24 -8.60 -0.65
CA TYR A 126 -14.17 -7.80 -1.87
C TYR A 126 -13.03 -8.22 -2.80
N PHE A 127 -12.00 -8.88 -2.29
CA PHE A 127 -10.77 -9.11 -3.05
C PHE A 127 -10.62 -10.58 -3.45
N ASP A 128 -10.39 -10.80 -4.75
CA ASP A 128 -10.10 -12.13 -5.29
C ASP A 128 -8.73 -12.64 -4.80
N ILE A 129 -7.77 -11.71 -4.62
CA ILE A 129 -6.41 -12.00 -4.13
C ILE A 129 -5.99 -10.84 -3.21
N ILE A 130 -5.38 -11.20 -2.08
CA ILE A 130 -4.61 -10.28 -1.25
C ILE A 130 -3.16 -10.71 -1.39
N GLY A 131 -2.34 -9.86 -2.02
CA GLY A 131 -0.91 -10.08 -2.20
C GLY A 131 -0.11 -8.97 -1.54
N GLY A 132 1.00 -9.35 -0.92
CA GLY A 132 1.87 -8.43 -0.21
C GLY A 132 3.34 -8.83 -0.31
N ALA A 133 4.21 -8.08 0.37
CA ALA A 133 5.61 -8.41 0.53
C ALA A 133 5.80 -9.68 1.36
N GLU A 134 7.01 -10.25 1.32
CA GLU A 134 7.41 -11.32 2.24
C GLU A 134 8.17 -10.76 3.45
N LEU A 135 8.03 -11.44 4.60
CA LEU A 135 8.72 -11.03 5.82
C LEU A 135 10.25 -11.18 5.74
N ASP A 136 10.72 -12.07 4.89
CA ASP A 136 12.15 -12.33 4.66
C ASP A 136 12.80 -11.39 3.65
N GLY A 137 11.98 -10.53 2.99
CA GLY A 137 12.44 -9.57 1.98
C GLY A 137 12.62 -10.14 0.58
N SER A 138 12.24 -11.39 0.33
CA SER A 138 12.34 -12.03 -0.99
C SER A 138 11.41 -11.42 -2.04
N ARG A 139 10.38 -10.69 -1.60
CA ARG A 139 9.45 -9.92 -2.42
C ARG A 139 9.13 -8.62 -1.68
N ASP A 140 9.90 -7.56 -1.91
CA ASP A 140 9.84 -6.32 -1.11
C ASP A 140 9.40 -5.12 -1.95
N TYR A 141 9.74 -5.13 -3.26
CA TYR A 141 9.42 -4.02 -4.13
C TYR A 141 8.01 -4.12 -4.72
N LYS A 142 7.34 -2.98 -4.91
CA LYS A 142 5.96 -2.92 -5.44
C LYS A 142 5.78 -3.69 -6.74
N HIS A 143 6.72 -3.59 -7.70
CA HIS A 143 6.63 -4.32 -8.97
C HIS A 143 6.68 -5.85 -8.80
N GLU A 144 7.43 -6.36 -7.82
CA GLU A 144 7.49 -7.81 -7.53
C GLU A 144 6.17 -8.30 -6.97
N VAL A 145 5.54 -7.51 -6.09
CA VAL A 145 4.21 -7.81 -5.55
C VAL A 145 3.16 -7.78 -6.65
N ILE A 146 3.19 -6.78 -7.56
CA ILE A 146 2.27 -6.72 -8.70
C ILE A 146 2.44 -7.95 -9.58
N GLU A 147 3.67 -8.34 -9.95
CA GLU A 147 3.93 -9.54 -10.74
C GLU A 147 3.42 -10.81 -10.07
N TYR A 148 3.62 -10.94 -8.77
CA TYR A 148 3.10 -12.05 -7.98
C TYR A 148 1.56 -12.13 -8.01
N VAL A 149 0.87 -11.00 -7.81
CA VAL A 149 -0.59 -10.95 -7.84
C VAL A 149 -1.13 -11.28 -9.24
N LEU A 150 -0.50 -10.75 -10.29
CA LEU A 150 -0.87 -11.06 -11.67
C LEU A 150 -0.69 -12.54 -11.99
N ALA A 151 0.44 -13.12 -11.61
CA ALA A 151 0.72 -14.54 -11.81
C ALA A 151 -0.28 -15.44 -11.06
N LYS A 152 -0.54 -15.12 -9.77
CA LYS A 152 -1.49 -15.85 -8.91
C LYS A 152 -2.93 -15.78 -9.44
N SER A 153 -3.28 -14.66 -10.10
CA SER A 153 -4.62 -14.45 -10.69
C SER A 153 -4.80 -15.05 -12.08
N GLY A 154 -3.73 -15.52 -12.71
CA GLY A 154 -3.73 -16.03 -14.09
C GLY A 154 -3.94 -14.93 -15.14
N ILE A 155 -3.73 -13.65 -14.80
CA ILE A 155 -3.89 -12.53 -15.72
C ILE A 155 -2.65 -12.43 -16.60
N THR A 156 -2.83 -12.60 -17.91
CA THR A 156 -1.79 -12.44 -18.93
C THR A 156 -1.95 -11.14 -19.72
N ASP A 157 -3.19 -10.71 -20.00
CA ASP A 157 -3.46 -9.41 -20.63
C ASP A 157 -3.52 -8.31 -19.58
N ARG A 158 -2.46 -7.51 -19.55
CA ARG A 158 -2.32 -6.38 -18.60
C ARG A 158 -3.06 -5.12 -19.05
N SER A 159 -3.58 -5.12 -20.27
CA SER A 159 -4.16 -3.91 -20.88
C SER A 159 -5.42 -3.44 -20.17
N SER A 160 -6.15 -4.33 -19.47
CA SER A 160 -7.36 -4.04 -18.70
C SER A 160 -7.12 -3.98 -17.18
N VAL A 161 -5.84 -3.94 -16.76
CA VAL A 161 -5.46 -3.85 -15.33
C VAL A 161 -5.02 -2.44 -14.99
N LEU A 162 -5.44 -1.94 -13.82
CA LEU A 162 -5.03 -0.65 -13.27
C LEU A 162 -4.52 -0.83 -11.84
N MET A 163 -3.37 -0.24 -11.54
CA MET A 163 -2.91 -0.05 -10.16
C MET A 163 -3.53 1.21 -9.57
N ILE A 164 -3.92 1.17 -8.30
CA ILE A 164 -4.47 2.29 -7.53
C ILE A 164 -3.65 2.40 -6.25
N GLY A 165 -3.00 3.55 -6.05
CA GLY A 165 -2.13 3.76 -4.91
C GLY A 165 -1.87 5.24 -4.66
N ASP A 166 -1.26 5.56 -3.52
CA ASP A 166 -1.06 6.94 -3.07
C ASP A 166 0.40 7.39 -3.08
N ARG A 167 1.34 6.51 -3.44
CA ARG A 167 2.77 6.84 -3.44
C ARG A 167 3.42 6.63 -4.81
N ARG A 168 4.57 7.31 -5.00
CA ARG A 168 5.41 7.11 -6.20
C ARG A 168 5.78 5.65 -6.46
N GLN A 169 5.90 4.84 -5.41
CA GLN A 169 6.22 3.42 -5.53
C GLN A 169 5.14 2.64 -6.28
N ASP A 170 3.87 3.02 -6.10
CA ASP A 170 2.74 2.42 -6.82
C ASP A 170 2.82 2.75 -8.30
N VAL A 171 3.08 4.03 -8.62
CA VAL A 171 3.20 4.50 -10.01
C VAL A 171 4.37 3.81 -10.72
N LEU A 172 5.56 3.86 -10.09
CA LEU A 172 6.78 3.27 -10.68
C LEU A 172 6.69 1.74 -10.77
N GLY A 173 6.10 1.10 -9.75
CA GLY A 173 5.86 -0.34 -9.75
C GLY A 173 4.89 -0.77 -10.84
N ALA A 174 3.79 -0.03 -11.02
CA ALA A 174 2.84 -0.25 -12.10
C ALA A 174 3.50 -0.11 -13.48
N HIS A 175 4.20 0.98 -13.72
CA HIS A 175 4.87 1.23 -15.01
C HIS A 175 5.93 0.17 -15.33
N LYS A 176 6.71 -0.27 -14.33
CA LYS A 176 7.71 -1.34 -14.51
C LYS A 176 7.09 -2.67 -14.90
N THR A 177 5.82 -2.89 -14.52
CA THR A 177 5.05 -4.09 -14.90
C THR A 177 4.15 -3.89 -16.12
N GLY A 178 4.24 -2.74 -16.79
CA GLY A 178 3.43 -2.41 -17.96
C GLY A 178 1.99 -2.02 -17.67
N LEU A 179 1.65 -1.73 -16.41
CA LEU A 179 0.33 -1.26 -16.00
C LEU A 179 0.27 0.27 -16.02
N LYS A 180 -0.96 0.78 -16.10
CA LYS A 180 -1.27 2.16 -15.75
C LYS A 180 -1.52 2.28 -14.25
N CYS A 181 -1.33 3.53 -13.72
CA CYS A 181 -1.56 3.82 -12.33
C CYS A 181 -2.52 5.01 -12.14
N MET A 182 -3.47 4.86 -11.21
CA MET A 182 -4.28 5.93 -10.67
C MET A 182 -3.72 6.34 -9.30
N GLY A 183 -3.19 7.54 -9.22
CA GLY A 183 -2.79 8.17 -7.95
C GLY A 183 -3.98 8.67 -7.17
N VAL A 184 -4.03 8.41 -5.87
CA VAL A 184 -5.08 8.87 -4.97
C VAL A 184 -4.55 9.92 -4.00
N LEU A 185 -5.33 10.98 -3.73
CA LEU A 185 -4.89 12.15 -2.95
C LEU A 185 -5.47 12.20 -1.52
N TRP A 186 -6.11 11.14 -1.05
CA TRP A 186 -6.54 11.03 0.34
C TRP A 186 -5.52 10.27 1.22
N GLY A 187 -4.44 9.75 0.60
CA GLY A 187 -3.36 9.03 1.26
C GLY A 187 -2.20 9.92 1.69
N TYR A 188 -1.01 9.34 1.76
CA TYR A 188 0.20 10.00 2.28
C TYR A 188 0.94 10.83 1.24
N GLY A 189 0.86 10.44 -0.04
CA GLY A 189 1.62 11.08 -1.12
C GLY A 189 1.00 12.41 -1.57
N PRO A 190 1.79 13.48 -1.64
CA PRO A 190 1.31 14.74 -2.21
C PRO A 190 1.13 14.63 -3.73
N VAL A 191 0.32 15.51 -4.31
CA VAL A 191 0.03 15.51 -5.76
C VAL A 191 1.30 15.69 -6.60
N GLU A 192 2.27 16.44 -6.11
CA GLU A 192 3.55 16.67 -6.77
C GLU A 192 4.34 15.36 -6.93
N GLU A 193 4.38 14.52 -5.89
CA GLU A 193 5.05 13.20 -5.92
C GLU A 193 4.44 12.30 -7.00
N LEU A 194 3.11 12.18 -7.02
CA LEU A 194 2.38 11.35 -7.98
C LEU A 194 2.53 11.88 -9.42
N THR A 195 2.48 13.20 -9.59
CA THR A 195 2.64 13.83 -10.91
C THR A 195 4.06 13.65 -11.44
N GLN A 196 5.09 13.84 -10.61
CA GLN A 196 6.48 13.63 -10.99
C GLN A 196 6.79 12.15 -11.29
N ALA A 197 6.14 11.23 -10.58
CA ALA A 197 6.23 9.80 -10.88
C ALA A 197 5.51 9.40 -12.18
N GLY A 198 4.68 10.28 -12.74
CA GLY A 198 3.98 10.06 -14.01
C GLY A 198 2.66 9.31 -13.87
N ALA A 199 1.92 9.47 -12.77
CA ALA A 199 0.61 8.84 -12.59
C ALA A 199 -0.30 9.13 -13.79
N ASP A 200 -0.87 8.06 -14.41
CA ASP A 200 -1.72 8.19 -15.61
C ASP A 200 -3.06 8.90 -15.31
N TYR A 201 -3.54 8.73 -14.09
CA TYR A 201 -4.76 9.35 -13.57
C TYR A 201 -4.51 9.81 -12.14
N ILE A 202 -5.20 10.87 -11.73
CA ILE A 202 -5.19 11.36 -10.34
C ILE A 202 -6.63 11.64 -9.90
N THR A 203 -6.97 11.21 -8.68
CA THR A 203 -8.30 11.40 -8.10
C THR A 203 -8.20 11.86 -6.65
N ARG A 204 -9.19 12.65 -6.20
CA ARG A 204 -9.14 13.31 -4.88
C ARG A 204 -9.90 12.58 -3.79
N THR A 205 -10.91 11.79 -4.16
CA THR A 205 -11.80 11.11 -3.21
C THR A 205 -12.16 9.72 -3.71
N PRO A 206 -12.48 8.75 -2.82
CA PRO A 206 -12.96 7.43 -3.21
C PRO A 206 -14.20 7.52 -4.13
N GLN A 207 -15.11 8.48 -3.87
CA GLN A 207 -16.28 8.70 -4.71
C GLN A 207 -15.87 9.08 -6.15
N SER A 208 -14.94 10.04 -6.31
CA SER A 208 -14.47 10.44 -7.64
C SER A 208 -13.70 9.32 -8.35
N ALA A 209 -13.00 8.47 -7.60
CA ALA A 209 -12.37 7.27 -8.15
C ALA A 209 -13.42 6.32 -8.75
N ALA A 210 -14.48 6.01 -8.00
CA ALA A 210 -15.59 5.18 -8.49
C ALA A 210 -16.22 5.77 -9.76
N ASP A 211 -16.50 7.08 -9.75
CA ASP A 211 -17.08 7.75 -10.91
C ASP A 211 -16.18 7.71 -12.14
N MET A 212 -14.87 7.83 -11.99
CA MET A 212 -13.89 7.71 -13.08
C MET A 212 -13.81 6.28 -13.62
N LEU A 213 -13.80 5.26 -12.72
CA LEU A 213 -13.62 3.86 -13.06
C LEU A 213 -14.88 3.22 -13.69
N LEU A 214 -16.07 3.77 -13.38
CA LEU A 214 -17.36 3.25 -13.83
C LEU A 214 -17.97 4.03 -15.01
N ARG A 215 -17.34 5.15 -15.44
CA ARG A 215 -17.78 5.85 -16.65
C ARG A 215 -17.48 4.99 -17.89
N VAL A 216 -18.52 4.66 -18.61
CA VAL A 216 -18.50 4.03 -19.94
C VAL A 216 -18.17 5.07 -20.99
#